data_0c994476b49d277bfbafa42138e42a76
#
_entry.id   0c994476b49d277bfbafa42138e42a76
#
_cell.length_a   1.000
_cell.length_b   1.000
_cell.length_c   1.000
_cell.angle_alpha   90.00
_cell.angle_beta   90.00
_cell.angle_gamma   90.00
#
_symmetry.space_group_name_H-M   'P 1'
#
loop_
_entity.id
_entity.type
_entity.pdbx_description
1 polymer ?
#
loop_
_entity_poly.entity_id
_entity_poly.type
_entity_poly.pdbx_seq_one_letter_code
_entity_poly.pdbx_strand_id
1 'polypeptide(L)'
;GDNLSHLQALPYLLEILDPLFAFPGVYVPGSNCYFAPQLKNPTRYLWRTSAADRAGQDEAPQLLPTAQMHRAFDEHGWTGLINRALRLEVAGTVIDFSGVDDPHLHYDRHPGFPQDHETPADVRIGVAHAPYLRTLDRFAADGADIVFAGHTHGGQVCLPGGRALVSNCDLDPAICKGLIEHRGVPVNISQGLGESRFAPVRLFCPPQAVLVTLTD
;
A
#
# COMPACT_ATOMS: atom_id res chain seq x y z
N GLY A 1 -2.71 -3.44 -0.37
CA GLY A 1 -2.89 -3.54 -1.82
C GLY A 1 -2.12 -4.70 -2.42
N ASP A 2 -2.21 -4.88 -3.75
CA ASP A 2 -1.64 -6.01 -4.50
C ASP A 2 -2.18 -7.38 -4.05
N ASN A 3 -3.48 -7.43 -3.77
CA ASN A 3 -4.10 -8.58 -3.12
C ASN A 3 -4.49 -9.72 -4.09
N LEU A 4 -4.61 -9.47 -5.40
CA LEU A 4 -5.14 -10.47 -6.34
C LEU A 4 -4.05 -11.20 -7.12
N SER A 5 -3.26 -10.53 -7.92
CA SER A 5 -2.19 -11.08 -8.78
C SER A 5 -2.63 -12.10 -9.86
N HIS A 6 -3.81 -12.74 -9.77
CA HIS A 6 -4.40 -13.59 -10.80
C HIS A 6 -5.93 -13.71 -10.64
N LEU A 7 -6.63 -14.20 -11.68
CA LEU A 7 -8.10 -14.23 -11.72
C LEU A 7 -8.76 -15.06 -10.62
N GLN A 8 -8.09 -16.09 -10.13
CA GLN A 8 -8.63 -17.05 -9.15
C GLN A 8 -8.12 -16.77 -7.73
N ALA A 9 -7.47 -15.63 -7.48
CA ALA A 9 -6.89 -15.34 -6.16
C ALA A 9 -7.94 -15.02 -5.10
N LEU A 10 -9.07 -14.44 -5.49
CA LEU A 10 -10.04 -13.88 -4.54
C LEU A 10 -10.55 -14.88 -3.48
N PRO A 11 -10.96 -16.12 -3.80
CA PRO A 11 -11.41 -17.06 -2.77
C PRO A 11 -10.34 -17.36 -1.72
N TYR A 12 -9.10 -17.57 -2.15
CA TYR A 12 -7.97 -17.82 -1.24
C TYR A 12 -7.63 -16.61 -0.38
N LEU A 13 -7.72 -15.41 -0.98
CA LEU A 13 -7.52 -14.16 -0.24
C LEU A 13 -8.55 -14.01 0.88
N LEU A 14 -9.83 -14.26 0.61
CA LEU A 14 -10.89 -14.15 1.59
C LEU A 14 -10.71 -15.19 2.73
N GLU A 15 -10.34 -16.42 2.39
CA GLU A 15 -10.03 -17.46 3.38
C GLU A 15 -8.87 -17.04 4.31
N ILE A 16 -7.79 -16.48 3.75
CA ILE A 16 -6.63 -16.03 4.53
C ILE A 16 -6.99 -14.83 5.42
N LEU A 17 -7.84 -13.93 4.95
CA LEU A 17 -8.24 -12.72 5.68
C LEU A 17 -9.39 -12.94 6.65
N ASP A 18 -10.09 -14.10 6.60
CA ASP A 18 -11.27 -14.39 7.42
C ASP A 18 -11.10 -14.03 8.90
N PRO A 19 -9.98 -14.39 9.59
CA PRO A 19 -9.80 -14.02 10.99
C PRO A 19 -9.68 -12.51 11.23
N LEU A 20 -9.29 -11.74 10.22
CA LEU A 20 -9.13 -10.29 10.32
C LEU A 20 -10.45 -9.54 10.09
N PHE A 21 -11.42 -10.15 9.40
CA PHE A 21 -12.73 -9.55 9.18
C PHE A 21 -13.57 -9.40 10.48
N ALA A 22 -13.14 -10.02 11.57
CA ALA A 22 -13.72 -9.76 12.91
C ALA A 22 -13.41 -8.35 13.44
N PHE A 23 -12.51 -7.62 12.81
CA PHE A 23 -12.08 -6.27 13.20
C PHE A 23 -12.48 -5.24 12.14
N PRO A 24 -12.80 -3.99 12.54
CA PRO A 24 -13.00 -2.91 11.58
C PRO A 24 -11.73 -2.72 10.75
N GLY A 25 -11.88 -2.54 9.45
CA GLY A 25 -10.74 -2.43 8.55
C GLY A 25 -10.91 -1.38 7.46
N VAL A 26 -9.78 -0.83 7.03
CA VAL A 26 -9.69 0.00 5.85
C VAL A 26 -8.66 -0.59 4.88
N TYR A 27 -8.84 -0.35 3.59
CA TYR A 27 -7.90 -0.83 2.58
C TYR A 27 -7.74 0.14 1.43
N VAL A 28 -6.61 0.02 0.73
CA VAL A 28 -6.36 0.65 -0.57
C VAL A 28 -5.94 -0.40 -1.59
N PRO A 29 -6.29 -0.27 -2.87
CA PRO A 29 -5.81 -1.18 -3.91
C PRO A 29 -4.36 -0.88 -4.28
N GLY A 30 -3.70 -1.85 -4.89
CA GLY A 30 -2.43 -1.69 -5.58
C GLY A 30 -2.53 -2.14 -7.03
N SER A 31 -1.48 -2.00 -7.81
CA SER A 31 -1.46 -2.31 -9.25
C SER A 31 -1.89 -3.74 -9.57
N ASN A 32 -1.51 -4.70 -8.73
CA ASN A 32 -1.89 -6.10 -8.85
C ASN A 32 -3.27 -6.43 -8.27
N CYS A 33 -4.05 -5.43 -7.88
CA CYS A 33 -5.50 -5.56 -7.72
C CYS A 33 -6.22 -5.32 -9.04
N TYR A 34 -5.68 -4.46 -9.91
CA TYR A 34 -6.27 -4.08 -11.20
C TYR A 34 -5.81 -4.95 -12.35
N PHE A 35 -4.51 -5.25 -12.40
CA PHE A 35 -3.86 -5.91 -13.52
C PHE A 35 -3.04 -7.11 -13.07
N ALA A 36 -3.13 -8.20 -13.82
CA ALA A 36 -2.24 -9.33 -13.60
C ALA A 36 -0.79 -8.93 -13.84
N PRO A 37 0.15 -9.36 -12.98
CA PRO A 37 1.57 -9.12 -13.18
C PRO A 37 2.04 -9.64 -14.52
N GLN A 38 2.85 -8.87 -15.22
CA GLN A 38 3.49 -9.26 -16.47
C GLN A 38 4.96 -9.58 -16.25
N LEU A 39 5.50 -10.51 -17.04
CA LEU A 39 6.91 -10.85 -16.99
C LEU A 39 7.73 -9.63 -17.45
N LYS A 40 8.50 -9.06 -16.55
CA LYS A 40 9.42 -7.95 -16.84
C LYS A 40 10.85 -8.47 -16.84
N ASN A 41 11.66 -8.00 -17.76
CA ASN A 41 13.09 -8.33 -17.76
C ASN A 41 13.74 -7.83 -16.46
N PRO A 42 14.29 -8.70 -15.60
CA PRO A 42 14.81 -8.30 -14.29
C PRO A 42 16.00 -7.32 -14.37
N THR A 43 16.72 -7.28 -15.49
CA THR A 43 17.82 -6.33 -15.68
C THR A 43 17.34 -4.87 -15.76
N ARG A 44 16.06 -4.62 -16.06
CA ARG A 44 15.48 -3.26 -16.09
C ARG A 44 15.51 -2.59 -14.71
N TYR A 45 15.38 -3.34 -13.63
CA TYR A 45 15.45 -2.80 -12.26
C TYR A 45 16.81 -2.21 -11.89
N LEU A 46 17.88 -2.57 -12.62
CA LEU A 46 19.23 -2.03 -12.38
C LEU A 46 19.46 -0.67 -13.08
N TRP A 47 18.63 -0.29 -14.05
CA TRP A 47 18.92 0.84 -14.93
C TRP A 47 17.78 1.87 -15.06
N ARG A 48 16.57 1.60 -14.57
CA ARG A 48 15.40 2.46 -14.75
C ARG A 48 14.51 2.52 -13.52
N THR A 49 13.98 3.70 -13.21
CA THR A 49 12.88 3.88 -12.26
C THR A 49 11.56 3.44 -12.90
N SER A 50 10.68 2.83 -12.12
CA SER A 50 9.43 2.17 -12.53
C SER A 50 8.45 3.02 -13.37
N ALA A 51 8.57 4.35 -13.34
CA ALA A 51 7.71 5.25 -14.13
C ALA A 51 7.92 5.12 -15.66
N ALA A 52 9.07 4.62 -16.14
CA ALA A 52 9.40 4.47 -17.55
C ALA A 52 8.89 3.16 -18.20
N ASP A 53 8.26 2.28 -17.44
CA ASP A 53 7.95 0.90 -17.85
C ASP A 53 6.72 0.74 -18.74
N ARG A 54 5.93 1.79 -18.98
CA ARG A 54 4.69 1.69 -19.77
C ARG A 54 4.90 1.75 -21.29
N ALA A 55 6.06 2.20 -21.74
CA ALA A 55 6.37 2.28 -23.17
C ALA A 55 7.06 0.99 -23.64
N GLY A 56 6.31 0.08 -24.25
CA GLY A 56 6.84 -1.12 -24.89
C GLY A 56 6.22 -2.45 -24.49
N GLN A 57 4.95 -2.46 -24.10
CA GLN A 57 4.17 -3.69 -23.92
C GLN A 57 3.25 -3.87 -25.12
N ASP A 58 3.48 -4.91 -25.91
CA ASP A 58 2.69 -5.22 -27.13
C ASP A 58 1.31 -5.83 -26.81
N GLU A 59 1.05 -6.24 -25.56
CA GLU A 59 -0.23 -6.79 -25.12
C GLU A 59 -0.87 -5.95 -24.00
N ALA A 60 -2.20 -5.74 -24.12
CA ALA A 60 -2.97 -5.10 -23.08
C ALA A 60 -2.91 -5.94 -21.78
N PRO A 61 -2.68 -5.33 -20.61
CA PRO A 61 -2.60 -6.06 -19.37
C PRO A 61 -3.95 -6.74 -19.05
N GLN A 62 -3.89 -8.00 -18.58
CA GLN A 62 -5.08 -8.73 -18.16
C GLN A 62 -5.72 -8.06 -16.94
N LEU A 63 -6.99 -7.67 -17.07
CA LEU A 63 -7.79 -7.14 -15.98
C LEU A 63 -8.11 -8.21 -14.93
N LEU A 64 -8.07 -7.83 -13.66
CA LEU A 64 -8.42 -8.68 -12.53
C LEU A 64 -9.81 -8.33 -11.98
N PRO A 65 -10.44 -9.22 -11.20
CA PRO A 65 -11.78 -9.02 -10.67
C PRO A 65 -11.82 -8.02 -9.48
N THR A 66 -11.24 -6.84 -9.65
CA THR A 66 -11.11 -5.79 -8.62
C THR A 66 -12.44 -5.40 -8.00
N ALA A 67 -13.49 -5.23 -8.85
CA ALA A 67 -14.82 -4.89 -8.35
C ALA A 67 -15.45 -6.00 -7.50
N GLN A 68 -15.09 -7.26 -7.73
CA GLN A 68 -15.54 -8.37 -6.88
C GLN A 68 -14.81 -8.36 -5.55
N MET A 69 -13.51 -8.08 -5.55
CA MET A 69 -12.72 -7.93 -4.32
C MET A 69 -13.27 -6.77 -3.45
N HIS A 70 -13.56 -5.61 -4.05
CA HIS A 70 -14.12 -4.47 -3.30
C HIS A 70 -15.45 -4.84 -2.66
N ARG A 71 -16.38 -5.43 -3.41
CA ARG A 71 -17.67 -5.89 -2.85
C ARG A 71 -17.49 -6.88 -1.71
N ALA A 72 -16.61 -7.87 -1.89
CA ALA A 72 -16.36 -8.86 -0.84
C ALA A 72 -15.79 -8.22 0.43
N PHE A 73 -14.90 -7.25 0.32
CA PHE A 73 -14.36 -6.53 1.49
C PHE A 73 -15.44 -5.65 2.15
N ASP A 74 -16.26 -4.96 1.36
CA ASP A 74 -17.37 -4.15 1.86
C ASP A 74 -18.42 -5.02 2.59
N GLU A 75 -18.74 -6.22 2.06
CA GLU A 75 -19.62 -7.21 2.68
C GLU A 75 -19.09 -7.71 4.03
N HIS A 76 -17.77 -7.72 4.23
CA HIS A 76 -17.12 -8.05 5.49
C HIS A 76 -16.87 -6.82 6.39
N GLY A 77 -17.44 -5.67 6.05
CA GLY A 77 -17.35 -4.44 6.85
C GLY A 77 -16.06 -3.64 6.72
N TRP A 78 -15.19 -4.00 5.79
CA TRP A 78 -14.00 -3.20 5.51
C TRP A 78 -14.31 -2.10 4.49
N THR A 79 -13.73 -0.92 4.69
CA THR A 79 -13.99 0.25 3.83
C THR A 79 -12.81 0.56 2.92
N GLY A 80 -13.08 0.64 1.62
CA GLY A 80 -12.10 1.08 0.62
C GLY A 80 -11.82 2.58 0.71
N LEU A 81 -10.54 2.95 0.84
CA LEU A 81 -10.08 4.34 0.84
C LEU A 81 -9.54 4.75 -0.55
N ILE A 82 -10.31 4.50 -1.58
CA ILE A 82 -9.93 4.76 -2.98
C ILE A 82 -10.16 6.23 -3.29
N ASN A 83 -9.12 7.07 -3.13
CA ASN A 83 -9.21 8.54 -3.21
C ASN A 83 -10.32 9.08 -2.31
N ARG A 84 -10.39 8.59 -1.08
CA ARG A 84 -11.48 8.85 -0.14
C ARG A 84 -10.96 9.19 1.25
N ALA A 85 -11.59 10.20 1.86
CA ALA A 85 -11.49 10.48 3.29
C ALA A 85 -12.60 9.74 4.06
N LEU A 86 -12.31 9.28 5.26
CA LEU A 86 -13.24 8.56 6.11
C LEU A 86 -12.97 8.89 7.58
N ARG A 87 -14.04 9.10 8.36
CA ARG A 87 -13.97 9.17 9.81
C ARG A 87 -14.56 7.90 10.41
N LEU A 88 -13.82 7.29 11.33
CA LEU A 88 -14.30 6.17 12.14
C LEU A 88 -14.11 6.50 13.61
N GLU A 89 -15.03 6.01 14.43
CA GLU A 89 -14.87 5.96 15.87
C GLU A 89 -14.66 4.50 16.29
N VAL A 90 -13.54 4.20 16.91
CA VAL A 90 -13.18 2.86 17.36
C VAL A 90 -12.83 2.91 18.83
N ALA A 91 -13.61 2.24 19.66
CA ALA A 91 -13.43 2.19 21.13
C ALA A 91 -13.31 3.59 21.78
N GLY A 92 -14.06 4.57 21.27
CA GLY A 92 -14.07 5.95 21.76
C GLY A 92 -12.95 6.84 21.20
N THR A 93 -12.11 6.32 20.32
CA THR A 93 -11.08 7.09 19.62
C THR A 93 -11.58 7.51 18.24
N VAL A 94 -11.54 8.79 17.94
CA VAL A 94 -11.93 9.37 16.65
C VAL A 94 -10.74 9.36 15.70
N ILE A 95 -10.83 8.58 14.64
CA ILE A 95 -9.76 8.39 13.67
C ILE A 95 -10.18 8.97 12.32
N ASP A 96 -9.43 9.92 11.81
CA ASP A 96 -9.58 10.42 10.45
C ASP A 96 -8.60 9.70 9.52
N PHE A 97 -9.15 9.06 8.50
CA PHE A 97 -8.39 8.43 7.44
C PHE A 97 -8.41 9.28 6.16
N SER A 98 -7.27 9.35 5.50
CA SER A 98 -7.15 9.82 4.12
C SER A 98 -6.45 8.73 3.31
N GLY A 99 -7.13 8.17 2.32
CA GLY A 99 -6.53 7.15 1.47
C GLY A 99 -6.53 7.52 0.01
N VAL A 100 -5.53 7.05 -0.70
CA VAL A 100 -5.39 7.26 -2.15
C VAL A 100 -5.45 5.95 -2.91
N ASP A 101 -5.92 6.00 -4.15
CA ASP A 101 -5.76 4.91 -5.11
C ASP A 101 -4.28 4.72 -5.44
N ASP A 102 -3.93 3.73 -6.25
CA ASP A 102 -2.55 3.30 -6.46
C ASP A 102 -1.63 4.39 -7.04
N PRO A 103 -0.64 4.88 -6.26
CA PRO A 103 0.34 5.85 -6.75
C PRO A 103 1.26 5.30 -7.85
N HIS A 104 1.50 3.98 -7.88
CA HIS A 104 2.32 3.34 -8.90
C HIS A 104 1.68 3.42 -10.29
N LEU A 105 0.35 3.34 -10.36
CA LEU A 105 -0.43 3.52 -11.60
C LEU A 105 -0.75 4.99 -11.89
N HIS A 106 -0.38 5.94 -11.03
CA HIS A 106 -0.79 7.34 -11.08
C HIS A 106 -2.32 7.54 -11.00
N TYR A 107 -3.00 6.67 -10.25
CA TYR A 107 -4.42 6.79 -9.99
C TYR A 107 -4.70 7.59 -8.70
N ASP A 108 -3.65 7.88 -7.92
CA ASP A 108 -3.70 8.61 -6.67
C ASP A 108 -4.23 10.04 -6.85
N ARG A 109 -5.31 10.34 -6.12
CA ARG A 109 -5.86 11.68 -5.94
C ARG A 109 -6.06 11.89 -4.46
N HIS A 110 -5.34 12.87 -3.90
CA HIS A 110 -5.41 13.13 -2.48
C HIS A 110 -6.73 13.78 -2.10
N PRO A 111 -7.57 13.14 -1.27
CA PRO A 111 -8.89 13.68 -0.92
C PRO A 111 -8.85 14.71 0.22
N GLY A 112 -7.70 14.84 0.90
CA GLY A 112 -7.62 15.51 2.21
C GLY A 112 -8.12 14.62 3.34
N PHE A 113 -8.14 15.16 4.56
CA PHE A 113 -8.81 14.54 5.72
C PHE A 113 -10.25 15.07 5.87
N PRO A 114 -11.13 14.35 6.59
CA PRO A 114 -12.47 14.87 6.88
C PRO A 114 -12.42 16.26 7.50
N GLN A 115 -13.29 17.16 7.04
CA GLN A 115 -13.37 18.56 7.47
C GLN A 115 -14.51 18.73 8.48
N ASP A 116 -14.46 17.99 9.58
CA ASP A 116 -15.35 18.20 10.71
C ASP A 116 -14.64 19.04 11.76
N HIS A 117 -15.19 20.24 12.01
CA HIS A 117 -14.60 21.19 12.94
C HIS A 117 -15.24 21.11 14.34
N GLU A 118 -16.36 20.41 14.50
CA GLU A 118 -17.04 20.30 15.79
C GLU A 118 -16.33 19.32 16.72
N THR A 119 -15.82 18.22 16.15
CA THR A 119 -15.09 17.20 16.90
C THR A 119 -13.76 16.94 16.22
N PRO A 120 -12.63 17.44 16.77
CA PRO A 120 -11.31 17.11 16.26
C PRO A 120 -11.05 15.60 16.27
N ALA A 121 -10.30 15.09 15.31
CA ALA A 121 -9.82 13.72 15.36
C ALA A 121 -8.72 13.58 16.41
N ASP A 122 -8.70 12.44 17.10
CA ASP A 122 -7.60 12.06 18.01
C ASP A 122 -6.34 11.70 17.22
N VAL A 123 -6.52 11.11 16.02
CA VAL A 123 -5.42 10.74 15.12
C VAL A 123 -5.82 10.83 13.64
N ARG A 124 -4.90 11.30 12.80
CA ARG A 124 -5.03 11.37 11.34
C ARG A 124 -4.09 10.39 10.67
N ILE A 125 -4.66 9.43 9.95
CA ILE A 125 -3.92 8.34 9.32
C ILE A 125 -3.98 8.45 7.80
N GLY A 126 -2.81 8.63 7.17
CA GLY A 126 -2.65 8.50 5.74
C GLY A 126 -2.48 7.04 5.30
N VAL A 127 -3.16 6.61 4.23
CA VAL A 127 -3.03 5.24 3.72
C VAL A 127 -2.78 5.26 2.21
N ALA A 128 -1.67 4.66 1.78
CA ALA A 128 -1.34 4.50 0.36
C ALA A 128 -0.77 3.10 0.10
N HIS A 129 -1.02 2.54 -1.08
CA HIS A 129 -0.35 1.29 -1.45
C HIS A 129 1.16 1.49 -1.59
N ALA A 130 1.59 2.48 -2.35
CA ALA A 130 3.00 2.73 -2.65
C ALA A 130 3.47 4.08 -2.07
N PRO A 131 4.65 4.12 -1.40
CA PRO A 131 5.16 5.29 -0.70
C PRO A 131 5.91 6.26 -1.63
N TYR A 132 5.25 6.73 -2.70
CA TYR A 132 5.83 7.75 -3.57
C TYR A 132 5.96 9.09 -2.83
N LEU A 133 7.09 9.77 -2.99
CA LEU A 133 7.38 11.04 -2.30
C LEU A 133 6.27 12.07 -2.48
N ARG A 134 5.73 12.21 -3.70
CA ARG A 134 4.62 13.14 -3.98
C ARG A 134 3.36 12.85 -3.15
N THR A 135 3.12 11.56 -2.84
CA THR A 135 1.97 11.12 -2.04
C THR A 135 2.22 11.37 -0.56
N LEU A 136 3.42 11.04 -0.08
CA LEU A 136 3.85 11.31 1.29
C LEU A 136 3.88 12.81 1.59
N ASP A 137 4.34 13.64 0.64
CA ASP A 137 4.33 15.10 0.75
C ASP A 137 2.94 15.66 1.00
N ARG A 138 1.93 15.13 0.32
CA ARG A 138 0.53 15.59 0.48
C ARG A 138 -0.04 15.20 1.83
N PHE A 139 0.17 13.96 2.29
CA PHE A 139 -0.25 13.54 3.62
C PHE A 139 0.41 14.39 4.72
N ALA A 140 1.71 14.65 4.61
CA ALA A 140 2.43 15.47 5.57
C ALA A 140 1.93 16.94 5.57
N ALA A 141 1.69 17.51 4.38
CA ALA A 141 1.17 18.88 4.27
C ALA A 141 -0.24 19.04 4.84
N ASP A 142 -1.07 17.99 4.80
CA ASP A 142 -2.43 17.98 5.36
C ASP A 142 -2.48 17.58 6.85
N GLY A 143 -1.33 17.37 7.47
CA GLY A 143 -1.23 17.11 8.92
C GLY A 143 -1.60 15.66 9.29
N ALA A 144 -1.14 14.68 8.52
CA ALA A 144 -1.17 13.28 8.96
C ALA A 144 -0.25 13.10 10.19
N ASP A 145 -0.73 12.35 11.18
CA ASP A 145 0.08 11.94 12.34
C ASP A 145 0.94 10.71 12.03
N ILE A 146 0.45 9.84 11.14
CA ILE A 146 1.17 8.66 10.63
C ILE A 146 0.68 8.29 9.24
N VAL A 147 1.56 7.68 8.43
CA VAL A 147 1.20 7.11 7.12
C VAL A 147 1.53 5.63 7.09
N PHE A 148 0.62 4.82 6.57
CA PHE A 148 0.84 3.40 6.27
C PHE A 148 0.98 3.19 4.77
N ALA A 149 2.05 2.49 4.38
CA ALA A 149 2.33 2.14 2.99
C ALA A 149 2.93 0.72 2.87
N GLY A 150 3.01 0.23 1.65
CA GLY A 150 3.56 -1.09 1.30
C GLY A 150 4.31 -1.06 -0.04
N HIS A 151 3.94 -1.94 -0.99
CA HIS A 151 4.41 -1.99 -2.38
C HIS A 151 5.88 -2.40 -2.59
N THR A 152 6.78 -1.91 -1.79
CA THR A 152 8.24 -2.07 -1.97
C THR A 152 8.71 -3.50 -1.74
N HIS A 153 7.89 -4.35 -1.11
CA HIS A 153 8.26 -5.67 -0.61
C HIS A 153 9.54 -5.65 0.27
N GLY A 154 9.87 -4.46 0.82
CA GLY A 154 11.12 -4.20 1.54
C GLY A 154 12.37 -4.34 0.66
N GLY A 155 12.19 -4.22 -0.67
CA GLY A 155 13.22 -4.48 -1.69
C GLY A 155 13.33 -5.94 -2.10
N GLN A 156 12.62 -6.86 -1.43
CA GLN A 156 12.52 -8.31 -1.69
C GLN A 156 13.88 -9.04 -1.71
N VAL A 157 14.86 -8.54 -2.47
CA VAL A 157 16.26 -9.01 -2.49
C VAL A 157 17.15 -7.94 -1.89
N CYS A 158 17.72 -8.24 -0.74
CA CYS A 158 18.56 -7.33 0.02
C CYS A 158 19.99 -7.88 0.15
N LEU A 159 20.92 -6.99 0.47
CA LEU A 159 22.26 -7.35 0.91
C LEU A 159 22.22 -7.93 2.34
N PRO A 160 23.25 -8.66 2.78
CA PRO A 160 23.45 -8.96 4.19
C PRO A 160 23.34 -7.68 5.04
N GLY A 161 22.56 -7.73 6.12
CA GLY A 161 22.19 -6.53 6.89
C GLY A 161 20.90 -5.86 6.46
N GLY A 162 20.21 -6.39 5.43
CA GLY A 162 18.84 -6.01 5.08
C GLY A 162 18.70 -4.78 4.19
N ARG A 163 19.79 -4.20 3.67
CA ARG A 163 19.72 -3.07 2.74
C ARG A 163 19.17 -3.53 1.40
N ALA A 164 18.07 -2.92 0.96
CA ALA A 164 17.46 -3.21 -0.34
C ALA A 164 18.35 -2.77 -1.51
N LEU A 165 18.26 -3.49 -2.63
CA LEU A 165 18.94 -3.11 -3.87
C LEU A 165 18.07 -2.15 -4.69
N VAL A 166 16.75 -2.30 -4.63
CA VAL A 166 15.76 -1.45 -5.32
C VAL A 166 14.55 -1.24 -4.42
N SER A 167 13.88 -0.11 -4.55
CA SER A 167 12.64 0.21 -3.81
C SER A 167 11.36 0.03 -4.62
N ASN A 168 11.48 -0.09 -5.94
CA ASN A 168 10.37 -0.10 -6.90
C ASN A 168 9.46 1.16 -6.85
N CYS A 169 9.95 2.23 -6.26
CA CYS A 169 9.34 3.57 -6.22
C CYS A 169 10.45 4.64 -6.24
N ASP A 170 10.14 5.89 -5.91
CA ASP A 170 11.09 6.99 -5.88
C ASP A 170 11.79 7.19 -4.52
N LEU A 171 11.55 6.30 -3.54
CA LEU A 171 12.30 6.28 -2.30
C LEU A 171 13.71 5.69 -2.48
N ASP A 172 14.66 6.19 -1.68
CA ASP A 172 15.96 5.54 -1.53
C ASP A 172 15.77 4.09 -1.04
N PRO A 173 16.38 3.10 -1.70
CA PRO A 173 16.32 1.70 -1.26
C PRO A 173 16.75 1.47 0.20
N ALA A 174 17.55 2.36 0.77
CA ALA A 174 17.97 2.26 2.18
C ALA A 174 16.82 2.45 3.18
N ILE A 175 15.74 3.13 2.77
CA ILE A 175 14.61 3.50 3.63
C ILE A 175 13.28 2.97 3.11
N CYS A 176 13.27 1.98 2.23
CA CYS A 176 12.05 1.47 1.60
C CYS A 176 11.26 0.47 2.45
N LYS A 177 11.54 0.36 3.75
CA LYS A 177 10.83 -0.54 4.69
C LYS A 177 10.96 -0.08 6.14
N GLY A 178 10.03 -0.57 6.97
CA GLY A 178 9.98 -0.26 8.40
C GLY A 178 9.41 1.12 8.68
N LEU A 179 9.73 1.64 9.86
CA LEU A 179 9.31 2.97 10.27
C LEU A 179 10.38 3.98 9.84
N ILE A 180 10.00 4.93 9.01
CA ILE A 180 10.83 6.06 8.59
C ILE A 180 10.14 7.37 8.98
N GLU A 181 10.82 8.48 8.82
CA GLU A 181 10.24 9.83 8.95
C GLU A 181 10.28 10.53 7.60
N HIS A 182 9.17 11.18 7.22
CA HIS A 182 9.08 12.02 6.04
C HIS A 182 8.42 13.36 6.40
N ARG A 183 9.17 14.46 6.31
CA ARG A 183 8.72 15.82 6.69
C ARG A 183 8.13 15.91 8.11
N GLY A 184 8.72 15.20 9.06
CA GLY A 184 8.26 15.16 10.45
C GLY A 184 7.10 14.18 10.71
N VAL A 185 6.60 13.47 9.70
CA VAL A 185 5.53 12.48 9.83
C VAL A 185 6.13 11.07 9.80
N PRO A 186 5.84 10.20 10.79
CA PRO A 186 6.21 8.80 10.74
C PRO A 186 5.48 8.07 9.61
N VAL A 187 6.22 7.28 8.85
CA VAL A 187 5.69 6.46 7.75
C VAL A 187 6.08 5.01 8.00
N ASN A 188 5.10 4.15 8.21
CA ASN A 188 5.32 2.72 8.29
C ASN A 188 5.21 2.09 6.91
N ILE A 189 6.32 1.56 6.39
CA ILE A 189 6.38 0.87 5.10
C ILE A 189 6.47 -0.63 5.34
N SER A 190 5.36 -1.33 5.15
CA SER A 190 5.28 -2.77 5.33
C SER A 190 6.07 -3.51 4.22
N GLN A 191 6.83 -4.53 4.62
CA GLN A 191 7.45 -5.46 3.67
C GLN A 191 6.43 -6.41 3.04
N GLY A 192 5.24 -6.54 3.65
CA GLY A 192 4.19 -7.43 3.20
C GLY A 192 4.50 -8.91 3.36
N LEU A 193 3.51 -9.74 3.09
CA LEU A 193 3.59 -11.21 3.16
C LEU A 193 3.86 -11.84 1.80
N GLY A 194 3.46 -11.17 0.72
CA GLY A 194 3.60 -11.63 -0.66
C GLY A 194 4.97 -11.39 -1.25
N GLU A 195 5.14 -11.88 -2.45
CA GLU A 195 6.34 -11.72 -3.27
C GLU A 195 5.95 -11.48 -4.74
N SER A 196 6.90 -11.05 -5.55
CA SER A 196 6.67 -10.90 -6.97
C SER A 196 6.45 -12.28 -7.62
N ARG A 197 5.36 -12.45 -8.36
CA ARG A 197 5.01 -13.69 -9.06
C ARG A 197 6.14 -14.23 -9.95
N PHE A 198 6.91 -13.35 -10.57
CA PHE A 198 7.98 -13.72 -11.51
C PHE A 198 9.38 -13.71 -10.87
N ALA A 199 9.47 -13.37 -9.60
CA ALA A 199 10.69 -13.43 -8.82
C ALA A 199 10.34 -13.91 -7.40
N PRO A 200 9.89 -15.18 -7.23
CA PRO A 200 9.40 -15.70 -5.96
C PRO A 200 10.55 -16.03 -5.01
N VAL A 201 11.38 -15.05 -4.72
CA VAL A 201 12.56 -15.18 -3.85
C VAL A 201 12.65 -13.96 -2.96
N ARG A 202 12.71 -14.19 -1.66
CA ARG A 202 13.08 -13.19 -0.66
C ARG A 202 14.46 -13.53 -0.09
N LEU A 203 15.39 -12.57 -0.13
CA LEU A 203 16.74 -12.73 0.39
C LEU A 203 17.05 -11.60 1.38
N PHE A 204 17.37 -11.93 2.62
CA PHE A 204 17.59 -10.99 3.73
C PHE A 204 16.43 -9.98 3.93
N CYS A 205 15.23 -10.40 3.54
CA CYS A 205 13.99 -9.62 3.63
C CYS A 205 12.81 -10.58 3.85
N PRO A 206 12.60 -11.11 5.06
CA PRO A 206 11.52 -12.05 5.34
C PRO A 206 10.13 -11.40 5.14
N PRO A 207 9.07 -12.17 4.85
CA PRO A 207 7.71 -11.66 4.87
C PRO A 207 7.35 -11.17 6.28
N GLN A 208 6.54 -10.09 6.35
CA GLN A 208 6.21 -9.46 7.62
C GLN A 208 4.83 -8.82 7.59
N ALA A 209 4.00 -9.09 8.60
CA ALA A 209 2.89 -8.25 9.02
C ALA A 209 3.35 -7.39 10.20
N VAL A 210 2.88 -6.15 10.27
CA VAL A 210 3.31 -5.18 11.28
C VAL A 210 2.13 -4.84 12.18
N LEU A 211 2.32 -5.01 13.49
CA LEU A 211 1.43 -4.45 14.51
C LEU A 211 2.04 -3.12 14.98
N VAL A 212 1.29 -2.04 14.83
CA VAL A 212 1.69 -0.71 15.29
C VAL A 212 0.80 -0.30 16.46
N THR A 213 1.40 0.12 17.56
CA THR A 213 0.70 0.72 18.69
C THR A 213 0.94 2.22 18.67
N LEU A 214 -0.15 2.99 18.63
CA LEU A 214 -0.08 4.44 18.78
C LEU A 214 -0.27 4.77 20.27
N THR A 215 0.58 5.63 20.79
CA THR A 215 0.53 6.09 22.19
C THR A 215 0.68 7.61 22.22
N ASP A 216 0.15 8.23 23.26
CA ASP A 216 0.34 9.67 23.56
C ASP A 216 1.83 10.01 23.75
#